data_1eb56fa419200c9483b13ab8be4072ea
#
_entry.id   1eb56fa419200c9483b13ab8be4072ea
#
_cell.length_a   1.000
_cell.length_b   1.000
_cell.length_c   1.000
_cell.angle_alpha   90.00
_cell.angle_beta   90.00
_cell.angle_gamma   90.00
#
_symmetry.space_group_name_H-M   'P 1'
#
loop_
_entity.id
_entity.type
_entity.pdbx_description
1 polymer ?
#
loop_
_entity_poly.entity_id
_entity_poly.type
_entity_poly.pdbx_seq_one_letter_code
_entity_poly.pdbx_strand_id
1 'polypeptide(L)'
;MNTKDKKFNSKVIHSGHGADEATGAVMPPIHLSSTFKQKSPGDFKYEYARTANPTRDVLEKLLCEIEDGEFGFAFSSGMAAISALSDALGSNYSILSSDDVYGGTRRIFDKIKSVNQNVEITYADLSKDNNWQGHIKENTKMIWVETPSNPLLKLIDIEKIRKSINNQEIIVVCDNTFASPYNQQPLNQGADAVIHSSTKYLGGHSDIIGGALVINDNPELAEKIKYIQNAVGSVPSPFDCYMLVRSIKTLAVRMERHNNNALEI
;
A
#
# COMPACT_ATOMS: atom_id res chain seq x y z
N MET A 1 7.49 -13.69 20.27
CA MET A 1 6.11 -14.01 19.92
C MET A 1 5.97 -13.83 18.42
N ASN A 2 5.53 -14.84 17.70
CA ASN A 2 5.35 -14.76 16.25
C ASN A 2 4.20 -13.77 15.95
N THR A 3 4.43 -12.77 15.12
CA THR A 3 3.46 -11.69 14.86
C THR A 3 2.18 -12.22 14.18
N LYS A 4 2.27 -13.35 13.47
CA LYS A 4 1.13 -13.99 12.79
C LYS A 4 0.00 -14.45 13.76
N ASP A 5 0.30 -14.67 15.03
CA ASP A 5 -0.69 -15.13 16.02
C ASP A 5 -1.37 -14.00 16.81
N LYS A 6 -0.98 -12.74 16.57
CA LYS A 6 -1.56 -11.59 17.26
C LYS A 6 -2.90 -11.20 16.61
N LYS A 7 -3.91 -10.90 17.43
CA LYS A 7 -5.14 -10.24 16.96
C LYS A 7 -4.82 -8.85 16.42
N PHE A 8 -5.60 -8.34 15.45
CA PHE A 8 -5.39 -7.05 14.78
C PHE A 8 -5.12 -5.91 15.77
N ASN A 9 -5.93 -5.79 16.84
CA ASN A 9 -5.78 -4.75 17.86
C ASN A 9 -4.40 -4.78 18.55
N SER A 10 -3.77 -5.95 18.66
CA SER A 10 -2.41 -6.07 19.18
C SER A 10 -1.35 -5.78 18.12
N LYS A 11 -1.63 -6.10 16.84
CA LYS A 11 -0.72 -5.77 15.73
C LYS A 11 -0.52 -4.26 15.63
N VAL A 12 -1.58 -3.46 15.59
CA VAL A 12 -1.48 -2.00 15.47
C VAL A 12 -0.69 -1.33 16.61
N ILE A 13 -0.61 -1.95 17.79
CA ILE A 13 0.12 -1.42 18.94
C ILE A 13 1.58 -1.84 18.94
N HIS A 14 1.86 -3.12 18.62
CA HIS A 14 3.16 -3.75 18.92
C HIS A 14 3.99 -4.11 17.69
N SER A 15 3.48 -3.88 16.48
CA SER A 15 4.17 -4.25 15.26
C SER A 15 5.18 -3.20 14.81
N GLY A 16 6.10 -3.63 13.94
CA GLY A 16 7.09 -2.77 13.29
C GLY A 16 8.35 -2.50 14.12
N HIS A 17 8.28 -2.52 15.44
CA HIS A 17 9.43 -2.23 16.30
C HIS A 17 9.37 -2.90 17.68
N GLY A 18 10.54 -3.08 18.29
CA GLY A 18 10.71 -3.34 19.75
C GLY A 18 11.07 -2.06 20.50
N ALA A 19 11.38 -2.17 21.79
CA ALA A 19 11.99 -1.08 22.55
C ALA A 19 13.37 -0.73 21.97
N ASP A 20 13.72 0.55 22.01
CA ASP A 20 15.05 1.03 21.57
C ASP A 20 16.15 0.43 22.46
N GLU A 21 17.13 -0.23 21.84
CA GLU A 21 18.18 -0.96 22.57
C GLU A 21 19.10 -0.02 23.38
N ALA A 22 19.27 1.22 22.95
CA ALA A 22 20.18 2.15 23.61
C ALA A 22 19.54 2.85 24.82
N THR A 23 18.23 3.10 24.77
CA THR A 23 17.54 3.94 25.76
C THR A 23 16.42 3.21 26.51
N GLY A 24 15.94 2.08 25.98
CA GLY A 24 14.75 1.39 26.46
C GLY A 24 13.43 2.09 26.07
N ALA A 25 13.46 3.12 25.21
CA ALA A 25 12.28 3.84 24.78
C ALA A 25 11.30 2.91 24.06
N VAL A 26 10.01 2.97 24.43
CA VAL A 26 8.97 2.11 23.85
C VAL A 26 8.57 2.56 22.44
N MET A 27 8.61 3.88 22.16
CA MET A 27 8.40 4.42 20.83
C MET A 27 9.73 4.54 20.07
N PRO A 28 9.74 4.28 18.76
CA PRO A 28 10.96 4.37 17.98
C PRO A 28 11.48 5.81 17.91
N PRO A 29 12.80 6.04 17.88
CA PRO A 29 13.38 7.35 17.65
C PRO A 29 13.05 7.90 16.25
N ILE A 30 13.06 9.24 16.11
CA ILE A 30 12.98 9.90 14.80
C ILE A 30 14.39 10.20 14.31
N HIS A 31 14.82 9.51 13.24
CA HIS A 31 16.13 9.70 12.63
C HIS A 31 16.02 10.66 11.44
N LEU A 32 16.30 11.96 11.69
CA LEU A 32 16.23 13.00 10.65
C LEU A 32 17.50 13.06 9.76
N SER A 33 18.54 12.30 10.10
CA SER A 33 19.80 12.32 9.35
C SER A 33 19.59 11.91 7.88
N SER A 34 20.14 12.67 6.95
CA SER A 34 20.16 12.32 5.52
C SER A 34 21.22 11.28 5.17
N THR A 35 22.34 11.27 5.95
CA THR A 35 23.50 10.39 5.71
C THR A 35 23.91 9.69 6.99
N PHE A 36 24.50 8.51 6.85
CA PHE A 36 24.92 7.68 7.97
C PHE A 36 26.40 7.30 7.84
N LYS A 37 27.12 7.22 8.97
CA LYS A 37 28.52 6.81 9.00
C LYS A 37 28.64 5.33 8.64
N GLN A 38 29.47 5.01 7.66
CA GLN A 38 29.90 3.64 7.36
C GLN A 38 31.01 3.21 8.31
N LYS A 39 31.08 1.93 8.65
CA LYS A 39 32.20 1.35 9.40
C LYS A 39 33.45 1.27 8.55
N SER A 40 33.28 0.83 7.30
CA SER A 40 34.24 0.82 6.20
C SER A 40 33.52 0.97 4.87
N PRO A 41 34.18 1.23 3.74
CA PRO A 41 33.53 1.32 2.43
C PRO A 41 32.68 0.06 2.12
N GLY A 42 31.37 0.24 1.99
CA GLY A 42 30.42 -0.85 1.71
C GLY A 42 29.92 -1.62 2.94
N ASP A 43 30.44 -1.35 4.16
CA ASP A 43 29.96 -1.95 5.42
C ASP A 43 29.08 -0.96 6.17
N PHE A 44 27.77 -1.02 5.92
CA PHE A 44 26.76 -0.16 6.54
C PHE A 44 25.39 -0.85 6.60
N LYS A 45 24.61 -0.49 7.60
CA LYS A 45 23.18 -0.83 7.68
C LYS A 45 22.33 0.24 6.98
N TYR A 46 22.71 1.49 7.14
CA TYR A 46 22.13 2.67 6.50
C TYR A 46 23.24 3.50 5.88
N GLU A 47 23.00 4.09 4.75
CA GLU A 47 23.92 4.95 4.03
C GLU A 47 23.31 6.33 3.78
N TYR A 48 22.14 6.33 3.17
CA TYR A 48 21.42 7.52 2.74
C TYR A 48 19.92 7.38 2.96
N ALA A 49 19.26 8.40 3.56
CA ALA A 49 17.89 8.29 4.02
C ALA A 49 16.85 8.08 2.90
N ARG A 50 17.13 8.50 1.67
CA ARG A 50 16.28 8.20 0.52
C ARG A 50 16.27 6.69 0.22
N THR A 51 17.41 6.03 0.34
CA THR A 51 17.53 4.58 0.13
C THR A 51 16.92 3.80 1.29
N ALA A 52 17.33 4.10 2.54
CA ALA A 52 16.81 3.48 3.76
C ALA A 52 16.93 4.44 4.95
N ASN A 53 15.92 4.44 5.81
CA ASN A 53 15.90 5.26 7.02
C ASN A 53 15.32 4.44 8.17
N PRO A 54 15.93 4.42 9.39
CA PRO A 54 15.46 3.59 10.49
C PRO A 54 13.99 3.84 10.90
N THR A 55 13.53 5.09 10.84
CA THR A 55 12.14 5.44 11.19
C THR A 55 11.15 4.98 10.10
N ARG A 56 11.54 5.10 8.82
CA ARG A 56 10.74 4.57 7.70
C ARG A 56 10.65 3.06 7.73
N ASP A 57 11.74 2.36 8.04
CA ASP A 57 11.75 0.88 8.17
C ASP A 57 10.74 0.39 9.21
N VAL A 58 10.57 1.13 10.31
CA VAL A 58 9.56 0.81 11.33
C VAL A 58 8.15 0.89 10.74
N LEU A 59 7.86 1.95 9.98
CA LEU A 59 6.57 2.12 9.33
C LEU A 59 6.33 1.02 8.29
N GLU A 60 7.30 0.74 7.43
CA GLU A 60 7.18 -0.27 6.38
C GLU A 60 6.93 -1.66 6.95
N LYS A 61 7.60 -2.04 8.03
CA LYS A 61 7.33 -3.28 8.76
C LYS A 61 5.93 -3.31 9.39
N LEU A 62 5.50 -2.20 10.01
CA LEU A 62 4.17 -2.10 10.60
C LEU A 62 3.09 -2.29 9.52
N LEU A 63 3.26 -1.66 8.34
CA LEU A 63 2.34 -1.80 7.21
C LEU A 63 2.24 -3.25 6.74
N CYS A 64 3.37 -3.97 6.60
CA CYS A 64 3.37 -5.40 6.31
C CYS A 64 2.54 -6.20 7.32
N GLU A 65 2.76 -5.97 8.62
CA GLU A 65 2.14 -6.78 9.66
C GLU A 65 0.63 -6.52 9.79
N ILE A 66 0.15 -5.29 9.54
CA ILE A 66 -1.29 -5.00 9.62
C ILE A 66 -2.08 -5.43 8.37
N GLU A 67 -1.41 -5.60 7.22
CA GLU A 67 -2.02 -6.13 6.00
C GLU A 67 -1.74 -7.64 5.81
N ASP A 68 -1.00 -8.28 6.73
CA ASP A 68 -0.55 -9.67 6.60
C ASP A 68 0.29 -9.93 5.35
N GLY A 69 1.06 -8.92 4.91
CA GLY A 69 1.93 -8.99 3.75
C GLY A 69 3.39 -9.28 4.08
N GLU A 70 4.20 -9.38 3.04
CA GLU A 70 5.62 -9.75 3.12
C GLU A 70 6.55 -8.55 2.91
N PHE A 71 6.21 -7.69 1.95
CA PHE A 71 7.00 -6.52 1.58
C PHE A 71 6.16 -5.25 1.70
N GLY A 72 6.62 -4.29 2.51
CA GLY A 72 5.94 -3.01 2.72
C GLY A 72 6.81 -1.83 2.30
N PHE A 73 6.16 -0.85 1.68
CA PHE A 73 6.80 0.36 1.17
C PHE A 73 5.99 1.59 1.56
N ALA A 74 6.66 2.59 2.12
CA ALA A 74 6.06 3.87 2.45
C ALA A 74 6.43 4.93 1.39
N PHE A 75 5.42 5.69 0.97
CA PHE A 75 5.53 6.71 -0.07
C PHE A 75 5.06 8.09 0.43
N SER A 76 5.54 9.13 -0.22
CA SER A 76 5.14 10.53 0.07
C SER A 76 3.66 10.82 -0.19
N SER A 77 2.95 9.95 -0.92
CA SER A 77 1.49 10.03 -1.14
C SER A 77 0.96 8.71 -1.69
N GLY A 78 -0.37 8.48 -1.59
CA GLY A 78 -1.02 7.35 -2.27
C GLY A 78 -0.78 7.37 -3.78
N MET A 79 -0.79 8.54 -4.39
CA MET A 79 -0.49 8.69 -5.83
C MET A 79 0.94 8.26 -6.19
N ALA A 80 1.91 8.52 -5.31
CA ALA A 80 3.29 8.06 -5.50
C ALA A 80 3.39 6.52 -5.43
N ALA A 81 2.62 5.88 -4.53
CA ALA A 81 2.54 4.42 -4.44
C ALA A 81 1.92 3.81 -5.72
N ILE A 82 0.80 4.38 -6.22
CA ILE A 82 0.16 3.96 -7.47
C ILE A 82 1.13 4.11 -8.66
N SER A 83 1.84 5.23 -8.74
CA SER A 83 2.81 5.47 -9.80
C SER A 83 3.95 4.44 -9.77
N ALA A 84 4.53 4.21 -8.60
CA ALA A 84 5.65 3.28 -8.43
C ALA A 84 5.27 1.84 -8.83
N LEU A 85 4.07 1.38 -8.44
CA LEU A 85 3.57 0.06 -8.84
C LEU A 85 3.40 -0.02 -10.37
N SER A 86 2.77 0.99 -10.99
CA SER A 86 2.58 1.02 -12.43
C SER A 86 3.92 1.06 -13.19
N ASP A 87 4.90 1.83 -12.68
CA ASP A 87 6.24 1.91 -13.26
C ASP A 87 6.98 0.55 -13.18
N ALA A 88 6.77 -0.21 -12.10
CA ALA A 88 7.37 -1.53 -11.93
C ALA A 88 6.87 -2.57 -12.95
N LEU A 89 5.68 -2.38 -13.52
CA LEU A 89 5.13 -3.25 -14.57
C LEU A 89 5.69 -2.94 -15.96
N GLY A 90 6.39 -1.80 -16.11
CA GLY A 90 7.04 -1.38 -17.37
C GLY A 90 6.10 -0.63 -18.31
N SER A 91 6.13 -0.99 -19.59
CA SER A 91 5.36 -0.32 -20.65
C SER A 91 4.66 -1.33 -21.57
N ASN A 92 3.78 -0.84 -22.48
CA ASN A 92 3.07 -1.65 -23.47
C ASN A 92 2.21 -2.77 -22.86
N TYR A 93 1.47 -2.46 -21.80
CA TYR A 93 0.56 -3.42 -21.16
C TYR A 93 -0.83 -2.80 -20.99
N SER A 94 -1.81 -3.61 -20.60
CA SER A 94 -3.14 -3.13 -20.26
C SER A 94 -3.49 -3.31 -18.80
N ILE A 95 -4.35 -2.42 -18.32
CA ILE A 95 -4.98 -2.44 -16.99
C ILE A 95 -6.49 -2.62 -17.19
N LEU A 96 -7.06 -3.58 -16.48
CA LEU A 96 -8.49 -3.64 -16.26
C LEU A 96 -8.79 -3.02 -14.90
N SER A 97 -9.49 -1.90 -14.88
CA SER A 97 -9.82 -1.17 -13.64
C SER A 97 -11.31 -1.23 -13.34
N SER A 98 -11.67 -1.27 -12.06
CA SER A 98 -13.04 -0.92 -11.66
C SER A 98 -13.41 0.47 -12.22
N ASP A 99 -14.68 0.64 -12.61
CA ASP A 99 -15.18 1.84 -13.29
C ASP A 99 -15.33 3.05 -12.35
N ASP A 100 -15.60 2.79 -11.08
CA ASP A 100 -15.68 3.77 -10.02
C ASP A 100 -14.40 3.71 -9.18
N VAL A 101 -13.51 4.67 -9.39
CA VAL A 101 -12.22 4.79 -8.70
C VAL A 101 -11.92 6.24 -8.37
N TYR A 102 -11.08 6.45 -7.39
CA TYR A 102 -10.60 7.77 -7.03
C TYR A 102 -10.15 8.57 -8.27
N GLY A 103 -10.60 9.82 -8.37
CA GLY A 103 -10.30 10.67 -9.54
C GLY A 103 -8.80 10.89 -9.81
N GLY A 104 -7.95 10.78 -8.77
CA GLY A 104 -6.49 10.79 -8.91
C GLY A 104 -5.96 9.55 -9.62
N THR A 105 -6.46 8.37 -9.27
CA THR A 105 -6.14 7.09 -9.91
C THR A 105 -6.50 7.13 -11.39
N ARG A 106 -7.71 7.57 -11.71
CA ARG A 106 -8.14 7.74 -13.09
C ARG A 106 -7.25 8.72 -13.85
N ARG A 107 -6.92 9.84 -13.23
CA ARG A 107 -6.06 10.87 -13.86
C ARG A 107 -4.66 10.36 -14.15
N ILE A 108 -4.04 9.63 -13.23
CA ILE A 108 -2.68 9.11 -13.47
C ILE A 108 -2.69 8.04 -14.57
N PHE A 109 -3.68 7.16 -14.58
CA PHE A 109 -3.81 6.13 -15.61
C PHE A 109 -4.05 6.75 -16.99
N ASP A 110 -5.08 7.58 -17.13
CA ASP A 110 -5.52 8.12 -18.43
C ASP A 110 -4.59 9.20 -19.00
N LYS A 111 -3.92 9.98 -18.16
CA LYS A 111 -3.17 11.17 -18.60
C LYS A 111 -1.66 11.04 -18.49
N ILE A 112 -1.17 10.09 -17.70
CA ILE A 112 0.27 9.91 -17.50
C ILE A 112 0.72 8.54 -17.99
N LYS A 113 0.14 7.45 -17.48
CA LYS A 113 0.60 6.10 -17.81
C LYS A 113 0.24 5.70 -19.24
N SER A 114 -0.97 6.03 -19.70
CA SER A 114 -1.36 5.80 -21.10
C SER A 114 -0.45 6.52 -22.09
N VAL A 115 -0.06 7.75 -21.77
CA VAL A 115 0.76 8.59 -22.67
C VAL A 115 2.24 8.21 -22.61
N ASN A 116 2.80 8.10 -21.40
CA ASN A 116 4.26 7.98 -21.23
C ASN A 116 4.74 6.52 -21.31
N GLN A 117 3.88 5.55 -21.02
CA GLN A 117 4.25 4.13 -20.97
C GLN A 117 3.44 3.27 -21.96
N ASN A 118 2.59 3.88 -22.79
CA ASN A 118 1.69 3.16 -23.68
C ASN A 118 0.86 2.11 -22.95
N VAL A 119 0.29 2.50 -21.81
CA VAL A 119 -0.59 1.64 -21.01
C VAL A 119 -2.03 1.84 -21.48
N GLU A 120 -2.68 0.75 -21.82
CA GLU A 120 -4.08 0.75 -22.23
C GLU A 120 -4.97 0.50 -21.02
N ILE A 121 -5.97 1.38 -20.79
CA ILE A 121 -6.83 1.28 -19.62
C ILE A 121 -8.25 0.93 -20.07
N THR A 122 -8.81 -0.12 -19.49
CA THR A 122 -10.22 -0.48 -19.64
C THR A 122 -10.92 -0.38 -18.30
N TYR A 123 -12.03 0.35 -18.24
CA TYR A 123 -12.85 0.48 -17.03
C TYR A 123 -14.09 -0.41 -17.16
N ALA A 124 -14.38 -1.21 -16.14
CA ALA A 124 -15.56 -2.07 -16.10
C ALA A 124 -16.15 -2.13 -14.68
N ASP A 125 -17.45 -2.34 -14.59
CA ASP A 125 -18.11 -2.56 -13.30
C ASP A 125 -17.78 -3.97 -12.77
N LEU A 126 -16.75 -4.07 -11.95
CA LEU A 126 -16.28 -5.33 -11.36
C LEU A 126 -17.15 -5.80 -10.18
N SER A 127 -18.13 -5.00 -9.76
CA SER A 127 -19.08 -5.36 -8.69
C SER A 127 -20.20 -6.28 -9.15
N LYS A 128 -20.36 -6.46 -10.45
CA LYS A 128 -21.45 -7.25 -11.07
C LYS A 128 -20.94 -8.46 -11.84
N ASP A 129 -21.80 -9.46 -11.97
CA ASP A 129 -21.62 -10.60 -12.85
C ASP A 129 -22.01 -10.22 -14.30
N ASN A 130 -21.21 -9.40 -14.96
CA ASN A 130 -21.51 -8.83 -16.27
C ASN A 130 -20.45 -9.15 -17.33
N ASN A 131 -19.79 -10.30 -17.21
CA ASN A 131 -18.75 -10.74 -18.16
C ASN A 131 -17.56 -9.76 -18.28
N TRP A 132 -17.16 -9.09 -17.15
CA TRP A 132 -15.98 -8.22 -17.13
C TRP A 132 -14.68 -8.94 -17.56
N GLN A 133 -14.63 -10.27 -17.43
CA GLN A 133 -13.49 -11.10 -17.89
C GLN A 133 -13.23 -10.94 -19.40
N GLY A 134 -14.27 -10.64 -20.19
CA GLY A 134 -14.14 -10.36 -21.62
C GLY A 134 -13.31 -9.10 -21.94
N HIS A 135 -13.00 -8.28 -20.95
CA HIS A 135 -12.12 -7.12 -21.07
C HIS A 135 -10.65 -7.42 -20.77
N ILE A 136 -10.33 -8.64 -20.30
CA ILE A 136 -8.94 -9.07 -20.13
C ILE A 136 -8.33 -9.29 -21.51
N LYS A 137 -7.20 -8.62 -21.76
CA LYS A 137 -6.43 -8.71 -23.00
C LYS A 137 -5.22 -9.60 -22.82
N GLU A 138 -4.59 -10.02 -23.92
CA GLU A 138 -3.37 -10.84 -23.88
C GLU A 138 -2.23 -10.13 -23.13
N ASN A 139 -2.13 -8.81 -23.25
CA ASN A 139 -1.13 -7.99 -22.57
C ASN A 139 -1.59 -7.41 -21.23
N THR A 140 -2.69 -7.87 -20.65
CA THR A 140 -3.16 -7.41 -19.33
C THR A 140 -2.19 -7.89 -18.25
N LYS A 141 -1.64 -6.95 -17.49
CA LYS A 141 -0.74 -7.22 -16.36
C LYS A 141 -1.35 -6.89 -15.01
N MET A 142 -2.40 -6.06 -14.97
CA MET A 142 -2.98 -5.62 -13.70
C MET A 142 -4.50 -5.55 -13.78
N ILE A 143 -5.15 -6.05 -12.73
CA ILE A 143 -6.54 -5.73 -12.43
C ILE A 143 -6.55 -4.83 -11.20
N TRP A 144 -7.07 -3.63 -11.37
CA TRP A 144 -7.19 -2.62 -10.33
C TRP A 144 -8.57 -2.65 -9.70
N VAL A 145 -8.63 -2.92 -8.40
CA VAL A 145 -9.85 -2.97 -7.61
C VAL A 145 -9.81 -1.86 -6.56
N GLU A 146 -10.81 -1.01 -6.49
CA GLU A 146 -11.03 -0.10 -5.38
C GLU A 146 -12.32 -0.48 -4.66
N THR A 147 -12.24 -0.94 -3.42
CA THR A 147 -13.39 -1.43 -2.68
C THR A 147 -13.28 -1.20 -1.17
N PRO A 148 -14.25 -0.48 -0.55
CA PRO A 148 -15.33 0.28 -1.20
C PRO A 148 -14.80 1.37 -2.13
N SER A 149 -15.46 1.59 -3.26
CA SER A 149 -15.01 2.56 -4.28
C SER A 149 -15.32 4.01 -3.89
N ASN A 150 -14.66 4.97 -4.54
CA ASN A 150 -14.91 6.40 -4.33
C ASN A 150 -15.36 7.07 -5.65
N PRO A 151 -16.57 7.68 -5.73
CA PRO A 151 -17.43 8.04 -4.59
C PRO A 151 -18.61 7.10 -4.33
N LEU A 152 -18.89 6.11 -5.19
CA LEU A 152 -20.16 5.38 -5.18
C LEU A 152 -20.23 4.24 -4.15
N LEU A 153 -19.14 3.96 -3.42
CA LEU A 153 -19.06 2.92 -2.41
C LEU A 153 -19.44 1.51 -2.93
N LYS A 154 -19.13 1.22 -4.19
CA LYS A 154 -19.32 -0.11 -4.76
C LYS A 154 -18.45 -1.12 -4.01
N LEU A 155 -19.03 -2.29 -3.74
CA LEU A 155 -18.31 -3.40 -3.12
C LEU A 155 -17.94 -4.44 -4.19
N ILE A 156 -16.68 -4.84 -4.20
CA ILE A 156 -16.14 -5.81 -5.14
C ILE A 156 -15.55 -6.98 -4.35
N ASP A 157 -15.93 -8.19 -4.71
CA ASP A 157 -15.42 -9.43 -4.11
C ASP A 157 -14.05 -9.76 -4.71
N ILE A 158 -12.99 -9.49 -3.96
CA ILE A 158 -11.60 -9.69 -4.38
C ILE A 158 -11.30 -11.17 -4.62
N GLU A 159 -11.79 -12.05 -3.74
CA GLU A 159 -11.57 -13.49 -3.86
C GLU A 159 -12.21 -14.03 -5.15
N LYS A 160 -13.42 -13.58 -5.48
CA LYS A 160 -14.09 -13.90 -6.73
C LYS A 160 -13.31 -13.39 -7.94
N ILE A 161 -12.79 -12.15 -7.90
CA ILE A 161 -11.92 -11.62 -8.96
C ILE A 161 -10.72 -12.54 -9.15
N ARG A 162 -9.96 -12.86 -8.09
CA ARG A 162 -8.77 -13.71 -8.18
C ARG A 162 -9.09 -15.09 -8.75
N LYS A 163 -10.14 -15.75 -8.26
CA LYS A 163 -10.58 -17.07 -8.74
C LYS A 163 -11.03 -17.09 -10.19
N SER A 164 -11.49 -15.95 -10.71
CA SER A 164 -11.96 -15.82 -12.10
C SER A 164 -10.84 -15.58 -13.12
N ILE A 165 -9.59 -15.44 -12.67
CA ILE A 165 -8.43 -15.17 -13.53
C ILE A 165 -7.60 -16.43 -13.68
N ASN A 166 -7.48 -16.95 -14.91
CA ASN A 166 -6.67 -18.14 -15.21
C ASN A 166 -5.17 -17.82 -15.34
N ASN A 167 -4.84 -16.60 -15.80
CA ASN A 167 -3.44 -16.18 -15.96
C ASN A 167 -2.88 -15.66 -14.63
N GLN A 168 -1.95 -16.40 -14.04
CA GLN A 168 -1.32 -16.07 -12.76
C GLN A 168 -0.29 -14.92 -12.86
N GLU A 169 0.10 -14.52 -14.06
CA GLU A 169 0.97 -13.35 -14.26
C GLU A 169 0.23 -12.02 -14.12
N ILE A 170 -1.11 -12.04 -14.16
CA ILE A 170 -1.93 -10.84 -13.91
C ILE A 170 -2.00 -10.60 -12.41
N ILE A 171 -1.48 -9.46 -11.97
CA ILE A 171 -1.58 -9.05 -10.56
C ILE A 171 -2.94 -8.41 -10.26
N VAL A 172 -3.53 -8.80 -9.15
CA VAL A 172 -4.73 -8.16 -8.57
C VAL A 172 -4.27 -7.16 -7.52
N VAL A 173 -4.56 -5.90 -7.74
CA VAL A 173 -4.21 -4.79 -6.86
C VAL A 173 -5.47 -4.22 -6.23
N CYS A 174 -5.48 -4.08 -4.91
CA CYS A 174 -6.59 -3.47 -4.19
C CYS A 174 -6.18 -2.13 -3.58
N ASP A 175 -6.88 -1.07 -3.93
CA ASP A 175 -6.87 0.17 -3.15
C ASP A 175 -7.81 -0.03 -1.94
N ASN A 176 -7.19 -0.25 -0.76
CA ASN A 176 -7.87 -0.54 0.49
C ASN A 176 -8.03 0.69 1.40
N THR A 177 -7.91 1.89 0.81
CA THR A 177 -7.89 3.15 1.56
C THR A 177 -9.15 3.35 2.42
N PHE A 178 -10.34 3.03 1.90
CA PHE A 178 -11.59 3.25 2.61
C PHE A 178 -11.91 2.16 3.64
N ALA A 179 -11.68 0.90 3.32
CA ALA A 179 -11.90 -0.19 4.28
C ALA A 179 -10.87 -0.15 5.40
N SER A 180 -9.64 0.22 5.12
CA SER A 180 -8.47 0.06 5.98
C SER A 180 -8.17 -1.42 6.33
N PRO A 181 -6.98 -1.74 6.85
CA PRO A 181 -6.66 -3.11 7.28
C PRO A 181 -7.54 -3.62 8.42
N TYR A 182 -8.26 -2.73 9.09
CA TYR A 182 -9.19 -3.08 10.16
C TYR A 182 -10.44 -3.81 9.64
N ASN A 183 -11.04 -3.31 8.56
CA ASN A 183 -12.26 -3.88 8.01
C ASN A 183 -11.98 -4.94 6.93
N GLN A 184 -10.86 -4.84 6.23
CA GLN A 184 -10.52 -5.71 5.11
C GLN A 184 -9.01 -5.88 4.98
N GLN A 185 -8.56 -7.10 4.75
CA GLN A 185 -7.17 -7.46 4.44
C GLN A 185 -7.14 -8.15 3.06
N PRO A 186 -6.99 -7.39 1.96
CA PRO A 186 -7.11 -7.90 0.59
C PRO A 186 -6.11 -9.00 0.23
N LEU A 187 -4.91 -9.00 0.82
CA LEU A 187 -3.91 -10.06 0.58
C LEU A 187 -4.43 -11.42 1.02
N ASN A 188 -5.19 -11.49 2.12
CA ASN A 188 -5.84 -12.72 2.60
C ASN A 188 -7.01 -13.17 1.70
N GLN A 189 -7.47 -12.31 0.79
CA GLN A 189 -8.53 -12.58 -0.18
C GLN A 189 -7.98 -12.85 -1.59
N GLY A 190 -6.66 -12.93 -1.73
CA GLY A 190 -5.99 -13.27 -2.98
C GLY A 190 -5.55 -12.07 -3.84
N ALA A 191 -5.56 -10.86 -3.31
CA ALA A 191 -4.85 -9.75 -3.94
C ALA A 191 -3.33 -9.97 -3.85
N ASP A 192 -2.59 -9.55 -4.87
CA ASP A 192 -1.13 -9.61 -4.91
C ASP A 192 -0.49 -8.36 -4.29
N ALA A 193 -1.20 -7.25 -4.34
CA ALA A 193 -0.74 -5.98 -3.78
C ALA A 193 -1.91 -5.16 -3.21
N VAL A 194 -1.62 -4.41 -2.14
CA VAL A 194 -2.55 -3.49 -1.49
C VAL A 194 -1.96 -2.11 -1.44
N ILE A 195 -2.76 -1.11 -1.83
CA ILE A 195 -2.39 0.30 -1.77
C ILE A 195 -3.27 1.04 -0.77
N HIS A 196 -2.66 2.01 -0.10
CA HIS A 196 -3.35 2.98 0.72
C HIS A 196 -2.89 4.40 0.43
N SER A 197 -3.83 5.33 0.38
CA SER A 197 -3.55 6.68 0.81
C SER A 197 -3.50 6.71 2.34
N SER A 198 -2.30 6.64 2.91
CA SER A 198 -2.15 6.69 4.37
C SER A 198 -2.57 8.05 4.98
N THR A 199 -2.81 9.04 4.13
CA THR A 199 -3.47 10.34 4.43
C THR A 199 -4.83 10.16 5.12
N LYS A 200 -5.55 9.06 4.84
CA LYS A 200 -6.92 8.83 5.30
C LYS A 200 -6.94 8.13 6.66
N TYR A 201 -7.55 6.97 6.78
CA TYR A 201 -7.75 6.29 8.07
C TYR A 201 -6.45 5.86 8.76
N LEU A 202 -5.38 5.51 8.01
CA LEU A 202 -4.08 5.19 8.63
C LEU A 202 -3.50 6.39 9.40
N GLY A 203 -3.52 7.58 8.79
CA GLY A 203 -3.16 8.83 9.46
C GLY A 203 -4.23 9.28 10.45
N GLY A 204 -5.47 9.38 10.01
CA GLY A 204 -6.67 9.57 10.82
C GLY A 204 -6.85 10.94 11.49
N HIS A 205 -5.97 11.92 11.27
CA HIS A 205 -5.94 13.20 11.97
C HIS A 205 -5.88 14.42 11.02
N SER A 206 -5.96 14.20 9.71
CA SER A 206 -5.91 15.27 8.67
C SER A 206 -4.65 16.14 8.70
N ASP A 207 -3.53 15.60 9.13
CA ASP A 207 -2.26 16.30 9.35
C ASP A 207 -1.07 15.67 8.62
N ILE A 208 -1.27 14.58 7.88
CA ILE A 208 -0.25 13.85 7.14
C ILE A 208 -0.71 13.60 5.72
N ILE A 209 0.20 13.73 4.77
CA ILE A 209 0.04 13.18 3.42
C ILE A 209 1.01 12.01 3.29
N GLY A 210 0.51 10.85 2.86
CA GLY A 210 1.36 9.67 2.69
C GLY A 210 0.69 8.58 1.86
N GLY A 211 1.49 7.60 1.47
CA GLY A 211 1.05 6.40 0.77
C GLY A 211 1.70 5.15 1.32
N ALA A 212 1.06 4.02 1.09
CA ALA A 212 1.59 2.72 1.43
C ALA A 212 1.31 1.73 0.28
N LEU A 213 2.22 0.81 0.08
CA LEU A 213 2.08 -0.33 -0.80
C LEU A 213 2.59 -1.56 -0.05
N VAL A 214 1.78 -2.61 0.01
CA VAL A 214 2.14 -3.90 0.61
C VAL A 214 1.94 -5.00 -0.42
N ILE A 215 2.91 -5.91 -0.53
CA ILE A 215 2.93 -6.98 -1.50
C ILE A 215 3.11 -8.31 -0.77
N ASN A 216 2.51 -9.35 -1.29
CA ASN A 216 2.69 -10.71 -0.82
C ASN A 216 3.22 -11.61 -1.95
N ASP A 217 4.13 -12.55 -1.59
CA ASP A 217 4.61 -13.64 -2.45
C ASP A 217 5.11 -13.23 -3.86
N ASN A 218 5.66 -12.02 -3.99
CA ASN A 218 6.25 -11.56 -5.25
C ASN A 218 7.54 -10.75 -5.02
N PRO A 219 8.66 -11.42 -4.71
CA PRO A 219 9.94 -10.76 -4.42
C PRO A 219 10.50 -9.98 -5.63
N GLU A 220 10.24 -10.44 -6.87
CA GLU A 220 10.70 -9.73 -8.07
C GLU A 220 10.01 -8.36 -8.21
N LEU A 221 8.69 -8.31 -8.01
CA LEU A 221 7.94 -7.06 -8.01
C LEU A 221 8.40 -6.15 -6.87
N ALA A 222 8.63 -6.72 -5.68
CA ALA A 222 9.10 -5.98 -4.52
C ALA A 222 10.47 -5.31 -4.77
N GLU A 223 11.42 -6.02 -5.37
CA GLU A 223 12.72 -5.45 -5.74
C GLU A 223 12.59 -4.32 -6.77
N LYS A 224 11.75 -4.47 -7.79
CA LYS A 224 11.47 -3.41 -8.77
C LYS A 224 10.89 -2.16 -8.10
N ILE A 225 9.93 -2.34 -7.19
CA ILE A 225 9.32 -1.22 -6.46
C ILE A 225 10.32 -0.54 -5.54
N LYS A 226 11.13 -1.29 -4.82
CA LYS A 226 12.21 -0.75 -3.99
C LYS A 226 13.20 0.08 -4.80
N TYR A 227 13.57 -0.43 -5.96
CA TYR A 227 14.45 0.30 -6.88
C TYR A 227 13.82 1.63 -7.34
N ILE A 228 12.55 1.60 -7.75
CA ILE A 228 11.81 2.79 -8.20
C ILE A 228 11.61 3.78 -7.05
N GLN A 229 11.23 3.31 -5.86
CA GLN A 229 11.09 4.15 -4.66
C GLN A 229 12.39 4.93 -4.40
N ASN A 230 13.54 4.24 -4.47
CA ASN A 230 14.84 4.87 -4.27
C ASN A 230 15.22 5.79 -5.43
N ALA A 231 15.09 5.35 -6.68
CA ALA A 231 15.55 6.09 -7.87
C ALA A 231 14.73 7.38 -8.08
N VAL A 232 13.41 7.31 -7.93
CA VAL A 232 12.50 8.45 -8.05
C VAL A 232 12.51 9.33 -6.79
N GLY A 233 12.76 8.71 -5.63
CA GLY A 233 12.88 9.43 -4.37
C GLY A 233 11.54 9.84 -3.74
N SER A 234 10.44 9.18 -4.10
CA SER A 234 9.09 9.47 -3.59
C SER A 234 8.85 8.92 -2.18
N VAL A 235 9.82 9.09 -1.28
CA VAL A 235 9.78 8.64 0.11
C VAL A 235 9.19 9.70 1.04
N PRO A 236 8.47 9.30 2.10
CA PRO A 236 7.99 10.23 3.12
C PRO A 236 9.13 10.70 4.03
N SER A 237 8.95 11.84 4.69
CA SER A 237 9.89 12.29 5.70
C SER A 237 9.91 11.34 6.91
N PRO A 238 11.04 11.24 7.65
CA PRO A 238 11.07 10.45 8.88
C PRO A 238 10.06 10.93 9.93
N PHE A 239 9.75 12.21 9.95
CA PHE A 239 8.75 12.76 10.85
C PHE A 239 7.35 12.25 10.50
N ASP A 240 6.96 12.27 9.22
CA ASP A 240 5.67 11.74 8.77
C ASP A 240 5.58 10.23 9.01
N CYS A 241 6.67 9.48 8.82
CA CYS A 241 6.74 8.06 9.16
C CYS A 241 6.44 7.81 10.64
N TYR A 242 7.06 8.58 11.53
CA TYR A 242 6.80 8.50 12.97
C TYR A 242 5.36 8.84 13.32
N MET A 243 4.82 9.90 12.73
CA MET A 243 3.43 10.32 12.94
C MET A 243 2.45 9.23 12.49
N LEU A 244 2.71 8.57 11.37
CA LEU A 244 1.90 7.43 10.91
C LEU A 244 1.98 6.24 11.86
N VAL A 245 3.19 5.86 12.32
CA VAL A 245 3.38 4.79 13.31
C VAL A 245 2.56 5.09 14.59
N ARG A 246 2.61 6.33 15.06
CA ARG A 246 1.82 6.78 16.22
C ARG A 246 0.30 6.70 15.95
N SER A 247 -0.14 7.17 14.79
CA SER A 247 -1.55 7.24 14.42
C SER A 247 -2.18 5.86 14.24
N ILE A 248 -1.45 4.92 13.64
CA ILE A 248 -1.91 3.54 13.43
C ILE A 248 -2.22 2.84 14.75
N LYS A 249 -1.56 3.19 15.86
CA LYS A 249 -1.84 2.61 17.19
C LYS A 249 -3.28 2.81 17.65
N THR A 250 -3.98 3.82 17.15
CA THR A 250 -5.40 4.06 17.45
C THR A 250 -6.35 3.65 16.31
N LEU A 251 -5.84 3.04 15.24
CA LEU A 251 -6.64 2.69 14.06
C LEU A 251 -7.85 1.83 14.45
N ALA A 252 -7.64 0.78 15.23
CA ALA A 252 -8.69 -0.16 15.60
C ALA A 252 -9.86 0.54 16.33
N VAL A 253 -9.57 1.34 17.36
CA VAL A 253 -10.62 2.04 18.13
C VAL A 253 -11.32 3.13 17.31
N ARG A 254 -10.59 3.78 16.37
CA ARG A 254 -11.19 4.77 15.47
C ARG A 254 -12.11 4.11 14.46
N MET A 255 -11.67 3.02 13.84
CA MET A 255 -12.47 2.31 12.84
C MET A 255 -13.71 1.67 13.46
N GLU A 256 -13.62 1.09 14.66
CA GLU A 256 -14.78 0.62 15.40
C GLU A 256 -15.82 1.73 15.61
N ARG A 257 -15.38 2.92 16.02
CA ARG A 257 -16.27 4.07 16.19
C ARG A 257 -16.85 4.57 14.86
N HIS A 258 -16.03 4.65 13.80
CA HIS A 258 -16.50 5.03 12.46
C HIS A 258 -17.58 4.07 11.95
N ASN A 259 -17.35 2.75 12.09
CA ASN A 259 -18.33 1.75 11.68
C ASN A 259 -19.66 1.89 12.44
N ASN A 260 -19.58 2.05 13.76
CA ASN A 260 -20.79 2.25 14.58
C ASN A 260 -21.54 3.52 14.19
N ASN A 261 -20.83 4.63 13.99
CA ASN A 261 -21.46 5.88 13.56
C ASN A 261 -22.12 5.76 12.18
N ALA A 262 -21.50 5.04 11.24
CA ALA A 262 -22.06 4.83 9.91
C ALA A 262 -23.32 3.96 9.90
N LEU A 263 -23.49 3.09 10.88
CA LEU A 263 -24.71 2.29 11.06
C LEU A 263 -25.87 3.10 11.67
N GLU A 264 -25.56 4.19 12.35
CA GLU A 264 -26.54 5.08 13.00
C GLU A 264 -27.13 6.13 12.02
N ILE A 265 -26.39 6.45 10.93
CA ILE A 265 -26.78 7.45 9.92
C ILE A 265 -27.56 6.80 8.78
#